data_f6fcb80804904340e7281fc6431d89c6
#
_entry.id   f6fcb80804904340e7281fc6431d89c6
#
_cell.length_a   1.000
_cell.length_b   1.000
_cell.length_c   1.000
_cell.angle_alpha   90.00
_cell.angle_beta   90.00
_cell.angle_gamma   90.00
#
_symmetry.space_group_name_H-M   'P 1'
#
loop_
_entity.id
_entity.type
_entity.pdbx_description
1 polymer ?
#
loop_
_entity_poly.entity_id
_entity_poly.type
_entity_poly.pdbx_seq_one_letter_code
_entity_poly.pdbx_strand_id
1 'polypeptide(L)'
;MKIAITGKGGVGKTTVSSILSRLYADEGYRVLAVDADPDANLALALGFTKKEIDEIVPISEIKDLIAERTGAQSGSIGRFFKMNPKVDDIPERYCRTLNGVSLLTMGTVDTGGSGCVCPEHVLLKRLASHLVLQNKDVVIMDMEAGIEHLGRGTASGVDA
;
A
#
# COMPACT_ATOMS: atom_id res chain seq x y z
N MET A 1 -15.54 -4.50 -2.07
CA MET A 1 -15.63 -3.08 -2.55
C MET A 1 -14.24 -2.48 -2.49
N LYS A 2 -13.88 -1.66 -3.48
CA LYS A 2 -12.56 -1.03 -3.62
C LYS A 2 -12.73 0.46 -3.79
N ILE A 3 -12.14 1.24 -2.88
CA ILE A 3 -12.23 2.70 -2.86
C ILE A 3 -10.81 3.26 -2.86
N ALA A 4 -10.49 4.15 -3.79
CA ALA A 4 -9.25 4.90 -3.81
C ALA A 4 -9.52 6.38 -3.54
N ILE A 5 -8.88 6.92 -2.51
CA ILE A 5 -9.03 8.31 -2.09
C ILE A 5 -7.78 9.07 -2.53
N THR A 6 -7.95 9.95 -3.48
CA THR A 6 -6.88 10.74 -4.10
C THR A 6 -7.27 12.22 -4.13
N GLY A 7 -6.29 13.09 -4.21
CA GLY A 7 -6.50 14.55 -4.25
C GLY A 7 -5.26 15.31 -3.78
N LYS A 8 -5.30 16.64 -3.87
CA LYS A 8 -4.20 17.52 -3.46
C LYS A 8 -3.87 17.36 -1.97
N GLY A 9 -2.64 17.71 -1.59
CA GLY A 9 -2.23 17.78 -0.18
C GLY A 9 -3.19 18.62 0.66
N GLY A 10 -3.48 18.19 1.89
CA GLY A 10 -4.29 18.94 2.86
C GLY A 10 -5.81 18.93 2.65
N VAL A 11 -6.35 18.24 1.62
CA VAL A 11 -7.81 18.20 1.38
C VAL A 11 -8.56 17.19 2.26
N GLY A 12 -7.88 16.48 3.15
CA GLY A 12 -8.51 15.56 4.10
C GLY A 12 -8.62 14.11 3.61
N LYS A 13 -7.83 13.69 2.62
CA LYS A 13 -7.80 12.30 2.11
C LYS A 13 -7.69 11.26 3.22
N THR A 14 -6.65 11.37 4.03
CA THR A 14 -6.37 10.47 5.15
C THR A 14 -7.49 10.45 6.20
N THR A 15 -8.11 11.61 6.45
CA THR A 15 -9.28 11.71 7.34
C THR A 15 -10.45 10.91 6.77
N VAL A 16 -10.77 11.08 5.49
CA VAL A 16 -11.85 10.33 4.83
C VAL A 16 -11.53 8.84 4.79
N SER A 17 -10.28 8.47 4.44
CA SER A 17 -9.81 7.07 4.43
C SER A 17 -9.99 6.41 5.79
N SER A 18 -9.58 7.08 6.88
CA SER A 18 -9.69 6.54 8.24
C SER A 18 -11.14 6.41 8.70
N ILE A 19 -12.00 7.41 8.43
CA ILE A 19 -13.41 7.38 8.81
C ILE A 19 -14.15 6.26 8.07
N LEU A 20 -13.98 6.15 6.75
CA LEU A 20 -14.60 5.08 5.96
C LEU A 20 -14.14 3.70 6.43
N SER A 21 -12.84 3.54 6.71
CA SER A 21 -12.32 2.26 7.21
C SER A 21 -12.99 1.83 8.50
N ARG A 22 -13.19 2.75 9.43
CA ARG A 22 -13.88 2.47 10.70
C ARG A 22 -15.35 2.18 10.50
N LEU A 23 -16.06 2.97 9.69
CA LEU A 23 -17.48 2.76 9.44
C LEU A 23 -17.75 1.37 8.87
N TYR A 24 -16.99 0.93 7.88
CA TYR A 24 -17.13 -0.43 7.34
C TYR A 24 -16.76 -1.51 8.35
N ALA A 25 -15.74 -1.29 9.17
CA ALA A 25 -15.38 -2.24 10.23
C ALA A 25 -16.48 -2.35 11.29
N ASP A 26 -17.10 -1.23 11.69
CA ASP A 26 -18.21 -1.19 12.63
C ASP A 26 -19.47 -1.89 12.08
N GLU A 27 -19.67 -1.86 10.76
CA GLU A 27 -20.71 -2.63 10.08
C GLU A 27 -20.38 -4.13 9.92
N GLY A 28 -19.22 -4.57 10.39
CA GLY A 28 -18.81 -5.98 10.39
C GLY A 28 -18.10 -6.44 9.12
N TYR A 29 -17.72 -5.54 8.22
CA TYR A 29 -16.90 -5.88 7.06
C TYR A 29 -15.44 -6.10 7.46
N ARG A 30 -14.76 -6.99 6.76
CA ARG A 30 -13.30 -7.08 6.82
C ARG A 30 -12.74 -5.92 5.99
N VAL A 31 -11.98 -5.05 6.66
CA VAL A 31 -11.44 -3.83 6.03
C VAL A 31 -9.92 -3.91 5.94
N LEU A 32 -9.41 -3.67 4.75
CA LEU A 32 -8.00 -3.44 4.49
C LEU A 32 -7.80 -1.97 4.12
N ALA A 33 -7.22 -1.20 5.03
CA ALA A 33 -6.76 0.16 4.79
C ALA A 33 -5.32 0.10 4.26
N VAL A 34 -5.07 0.76 3.14
CA VAL A 34 -3.76 0.78 2.48
C VAL A 34 -3.24 2.20 2.48
N ASP A 35 -2.12 2.42 3.16
CA ASP A 35 -1.41 3.69 3.16
C ASP A 35 -0.37 3.68 2.04
N ALA A 36 -0.65 4.43 0.99
CA ALA A 36 0.21 4.62 -0.18
C ALA A 36 0.63 6.10 -0.37
N ASP A 37 0.44 6.93 0.67
CA ASP A 37 0.93 8.30 0.72
C ASP A 37 2.37 8.31 1.29
N PRO A 38 3.30 9.06 0.70
CA PRO A 38 4.67 9.20 1.21
C PRO A 38 4.75 9.62 2.68
N ASP A 39 3.82 10.46 3.11
CA ASP A 39 3.79 10.97 4.48
C ASP A 39 3.25 9.96 5.51
N ALA A 40 2.68 8.84 5.06
CA ALA A 40 2.25 7.68 5.87
C ALA A 40 1.46 8.06 7.14
N ASN A 41 0.45 8.91 7.01
CA ASN A 41 -0.33 9.41 8.16
C ASN A 41 -1.57 8.58 8.51
N LEU A 42 -1.90 7.54 7.74
CA LEU A 42 -3.12 6.77 7.92
C LEU A 42 -3.12 5.99 9.25
N ALA A 43 -1.97 5.48 9.67
CA ALA A 43 -1.83 4.81 10.97
C ALA A 43 -2.25 5.72 12.14
N LEU A 44 -1.76 6.96 12.16
CA LEU A 44 -2.14 7.95 13.17
C LEU A 44 -3.63 8.26 13.12
N ALA A 45 -4.19 8.47 11.93
CA ALA A 45 -5.61 8.77 11.73
C ALA A 45 -6.52 7.60 12.16
N LEU A 46 -6.07 6.36 12.02
CA LEU A 46 -6.74 5.15 12.53
C LEU A 46 -6.61 4.98 14.04
N GLY A 47 -5.77 5.76 14.72
CA GLY A 47 -5.63 5.76 16.17
C GLY A 47 -4.57 4.83 16.72
N PHE A 48 -3.63 4.37 15.89
CA PHE A 48 -2.44 3.68 16.39
C PHE A 48 -1.62 4.61 17.28
N THR A 49 -1.07 4.09 18.35
CA THR A 49 -0.17 4.83 19.24
C THR A 49 1.16 5.09 18.54
N LYS A 50 1.89 6.11 19.00
CA LYS A 50 3.23 6.40 18.44
C LYS A 50 4.15 5.17 18.49
N LYS A 51 4.13 4.42 19.57
CA LYS A 51 4.93 3.20 19.70
C LYS A 51 4.59 2.16 18.63
N GLU A 52 3.30 1.93 18.36
CA GLU A 52 2.86 1.00 17.33
C GLU A 52 3.23 1.49 15.93
N ILE A 53 3.14 2.81 15.69
CA ILE A 53 3.55 3.42 14.41
C ILE A 53 5.05 3.24 14.18
N ASP A 54 5.88 3.46 15.19
CA ASP A 54 7.33 3.30 15.12
C ASP A 54 7.75 1.83 14.84
N GLU A 55 6.86 0.85 15.09
CA GLU A 55 7.07 -0.57 14.79
C GLU A 55 6.57 -0.98 13.38
N ILE A 56 5.86 -0.10 12.69
CA ILE A 56 5.39 -0.36 11.32
C ILE A 56 6.54 -0.15 10.34
N VAL A 57 6.92 -1.20 9.65
CA VAL A 57 7.91 -1.12 8.56
C VAL A 57 7.17 -1.12 7.22
N PRO A 58 7.28 -0.06 6.42
CA PRO A 58 6.68 -0.02 5.08
C PRO A 58 7.19 -1.15 4.18
N ILE A 59 6.34 -1.69 3.33
CA ILE A 59 6.71 -2.79 2.41
C ILE A 59 7.94 -2.45 1.56
N SER A 60 8.06 -1.19 1.12
CA SER A 60 9.21 -0.71 0.32
C SER A 60 10.56 -0.79 1.05
N GLU A 61 10.55 -0.87 2.37
CA GLU A 61 11.75 -0.89 3.20
C GLU A 61 12.15 -2.30 3.64
N ILE A 62 11.31 -3.31 3.40
CA ILE A 62 11.57 -4.71 3.78
C ILE A 62 12.47 -5.37 2.73
N LYS A 63 13.77 -5.13 2.83
CA LYS A 63 14.76 -5.58 1.83
C LYS A 63 14.74 -7.08 1.60
N ASP A 64 14.59 -7.87 2.65
CA ASP A 64 14.55 -9.34 2.55
C ASP A 64 13.30 -9.81 1.79
N LEU A 65 12.15 -9.18 2.01
CA LEU A 65 10.94 -9.46 1.25
C LEU A 65 11.13 -9.12 -0.23
N ILE A 66 11.67 -7.94 -0.53
CA ILE A 66 11.92 -7.50 -1.91
C ILE A 66 12.84 -8.49 -2.61
N ALA A 67 13.95 -8.87 -1.98
CA ALA A 67 14.91 -9.84 -2.52
C ALA A 67 14.27 -11.22 -2.73
N GLU A 68 13.50 -11.73 -1.75
CA GLU A 68 12.80 -13.01 -1.83
C GLU A 68 11.83 -13.04 -3.02
N ARG A 69 11.04 -11.99 -3.18
CA ARG A 69 9.95 -11.95 -4.17
C ARG A 69 10.44 -11.64 -5.58
N THR A 70 11.40 -10.76 -5.70
CA THR A 70 11.90 -10.33 -7.02
C THR A 70 13.14 -11.11 -7.47
N GLY A 71 13.84 -11.74 -6.55
CA GLY A 71 15.14 -12.38 -6.82
C GLY A 71 16.29 -11.36 -6.98
N ALA A 72 16.05 -10.09 -6.67
CA ALA A 72 17.07 -9.05 -6.72
C ALA A 72 18.00 -9.18 -5.52
N GLN A 73 19.32 -9.11 -5.75
CA GLN A 73 20.31 -9.00 -4.67
C GLN A 73 20.49 -7.52 -4.31
N SER A 74 20.53 -7.21 -3.02
CA SER A 74 20.79 -5.84 -2.53
C SER A 74 22.07 -5.28 -3.17
N GLY A 75 21.95 -4.10 -3.80
CA GLY A 75 23.08 -3.40 -4.43
C GLY A 75 23.41 -3.83 -5.87
N SER A 76 22.61 -4.67 -6.51
CA SER A 76 22.86 -5.09 -7.91
C SER A 76 22.16 -4.17 -8.90
N ILE A 77 22.87 -3.18 -9.41
CA ILE A 77 22.43 -2.37 -10.56
C ILE A 77 22.55 -3.25 -11.83
N GLY A 78 21.43 -3.38 -12.59
CA GLY A 78 21.43 -4.00 -13.92
C GLY A 78 21.31 -5.52 -13.96
N ARG A 79 20.89 -6.20 -12.89
CA ARG A 79 20.61 -7.64 -12.90
C ARG A 79 19.13 -7.94 -13.17
N PHE A 80 18.91 -9.12 -13.76
CA PHE A 80 17.55 -9.64 -14.00
C PHE A 80 16.83 -9.90 -12.67
N PHE A 81 15.59 -9.44 -12.57
CA PHE A 81 14.67 -9.73 -11.47
C PHE A 81 13.27 -10.05 -12.00
N LYS A 82 12.44 -10.67 -11.17
CA LYS A 82 11.09 -11.09 -11.56
C LYS A 82 10.18 -9.88 -11.68
N MET A 83 9.58 -9.69 -12.86
CA MET A 83 8.59 -8.63 -13.14
C MET A 83 7.20 -8.95 -12.61
N ASN A 84 6.92 -10.19 -12.21
CA ASN A 84 5.64 -10.64 -11.67
C ASN A 84 5.85 -11.40 -10.36
N PRO A 85 6.23 -10.71 -9.28
CA PRO A 85 6.45 -11.33 -7.98
C PRO A 85 5.12 -11.83 -7.37
N LYS A 86 5.22 -12.86 -6.53
CA LYS A 86 4.10 -13.34 -5.72
C LYS A 86 3.84 -12.36 -4.57
N VAL A 87 2.57 -11.94 -4.38
CA VAL A 87 2.19 -10.89 -3.42
C VAL A 87 0.94 -11.22 -2.59
N ASP A 88 0.29 -12.35 -2.87
CA ASP A 88 -1.01 -12.73 -2.30
C ASP A 88 -0.99 -12.92 -0.78
N ASP A 89 0.14 -13.32 -0.20
CA ASP A 89 0.33 -13.53 1.24
C ASP A 89 0.85 -12.30 1.99
N ILE A 90 1.23 -11.24 1.27
CA ILE A 90 1.81 -10.03 1.89
C ILE A 90 0.84 -9.34 2.86
N PRO A 91 -0.45 -9.13 2.53
CA PRO A 91 -1.37 -8.48 3.46
C PRO A 91 -1.50 -9.26 4.77
N GLU A 92 -1.62 -10.58 4.73
CA GLU A 92 -1.77 -11.41 5.92
C GLU A 92 -0.53 -11.36 6.82
N ARG A 93 0.66 -11.22 6.23
CA ARG A 93 1.94 -11.25 6.96
C ARG A 93 2.35 -9.90 7.55
N TYR A 94 1.98 -8.80 6.89
CA TYR A 94 2.54 -7.47 7.18
C TYR A 94 1.51 -6.43 7.62
N CYS A 95 0.23 -6.75 7.60
CA CYS A 95 -0.78 -5.85 8.16
C CYS A 95 -0.67 -5.74 9.68
N ARG A 96 -1.00 -4.55 10.19
CA ARG A 96 -1.29 -4.31 11.60
C ARG A 96 -2.80 -4.10 11.76
N THR A 97 -3.41 -4.70 12.76
CA THR A 97 -4.86 -4.61 12.96
C THR A 97 -5.20 -3.82 14.20
N LEU A 98 -6.09 -2.86 14.07
CA LEU A 98 -6.65 -2.07 15.18
C LEU A 98 -8.16 -1.88 14.95
N ASN A 99 -8.97 -2.19 15.96
CA ASN A 99 -10.44 -2.01 15.94
C ASN A 99 -11.12 -2.56 14.67
N GLY A 100 -10.73 -3.76 14.22
CA GLY A 100 -11.32 -4.41 13.04
C GLY A 100 -10.78 -3.91 11.69
N VAL A 101 -9.91 -2.91 11.67
CA VAL A 101 -9.25 -2.41 10.45
C VAL A 101 -7.84 -2.98 10.37
N SER A 102 -7.53 -3.66 9.27
CA SER A 102 -6.17 -4.10 8.95
C SER A 102 -5.48 -3.02 8.13
N LEU A 103 -4.35 -2.50 8.62
CA LEU A 103 -3.55 -1.47 7.95
C LEU A 103 -2.34 -2.10 7.27
N LEU A 104 -2.13 -1.77 6.01
CA LEU A 104 -0.93 -2.07 5.23
C LEU A 104 -0.26 -0.77 4.79
N THR A 105 0.97 -0.54 5.21
CA THR A 105 1.77 0.63 4.79
C THR A 105 2.68 0.22 3.64
N MET A 106 2.48 0.83 2.48
CA MET A 106 3.24 0.48 1.27
C MET A 106 4.61 1.16 1.23
N GLY A 107 4.70 2.38 1.74
CA GLY A 107 5.89 3.21 1.62
C GLY A 107 6.10 3.74 0.20
N THR A 108 7.21 4.43 0.02
CA THR A 108 7.60 5.06 -1.26
C THR A 108 8.85 4.43 -1.84
N VAL A 109 8.99 4.58 -3.13
CA VAL A 109 10.23 4.29 -3.84
C VAL A 109 10.72 5.62 -4.40
N ASP A 110 11.88 6.06 -3.93
CA ASP A 110 12.53 7.23 -4.53
C ASP A 110 12.78 6.95 -6.01
N THR A 111 12.07 7.67 -6.87
CA THR A 111 12.26 7.58 -8.31
C THR A 111 13.60 8.21 -8.66
N GLY A 112 14.64 7.44 -8.60
CA GLY A 112 15.93 7.81 -9.18
C GLY A 112 15.82 7.90 -10.70
N GLY A 113 15.35 9.03 -11.21
CA GLY A 113 15.26 9.33 -12.64
C GLY A 113 14.08 8.64 -13.36
N SER A 114 13.41 9.38 -14.20
CA SER A 114 12.28 8.94 -15.03
C SER A 114 12.67 7.69 -15.85
N GLY A 115 12.07 6.55 -15.52
CA GLY A 115 12.19 5.32 -16.30
C GLY A 115 12.95 4.18 -15.64
N CYS A 116 13.44 4.33 -14.42
CA CYS A 116 14.09 3.23 -13.71
C CYS A 116 13.06 2.24 -13.17
N VAL A 117 13.07 1.01 -13.70
CA VAL A 117 12.27 -0.10 -13.16
C VAL A 117 13.13 -0.76 -12.08
N CYS A 118 12.82 -0.48 -10.81
CA CYS A 118 13.50 -1.10 -9.67
C CYS A 118 12.62 -2.22 -9.06
N PRO A 119 13.24 -3.19 -8.37
CA PRO A 119 12.53 -4.31 -7.75
C PRO A 119 11.44 -3.89 -6.78
N GLU A 120 11.70 -2.85 -5.98
CA GLU A 120 10.75 -2.26 -5.02
C GLU A 120 9.50 -1.77 -5.73
N HIS A 121 9.67 -0.98 -6.80
CA HIS A 121 8.56 -0.45 -7.58
C HIS A 121 7.71 -1.56 -8.20
N VAL A 122 8.35 -2.59 -8.75
CA VAL A 122 7.64 -3.75 -9.32
C VAL A 122 6.84 -4.49 -8.26
N LEU A 123 7.41 -4.69 -7.08
CA LEU A 123 6.72 -5.34 -5.97
C LEU A 123 5.50 -4.53 -5.53
N LEU A 124 5.66 -3.23 -5.27
CA LEU A 124 4.57 -2.35 -4.84
C LEU A 124 3.46 -2.24 -5.88
N LYS A 125 3.81 -2.06 -7.16
CA LYS A 125 2.84 -2.02 -8.25
C LYS A 125 2.06 -3.33 -8.35
N ARG A 126 2.72 -4.47 -8.24
CA ARG A 126 2.07 -5.77 -8.29
C ARG A 126 1.16 -5.99 -7.08
N LEU A 127 1.61 -5.58 -5.89
CA LEU A 127 0.82 -5.65 -4.67
C LEU A 127 -0.44 -4.78 -4.77
N ALA A 128 -0.32 -3.53 -5.17
CA ALA A 128 -1.47 -2.64 -5.36
C ALA A 128 -2.49 -3.24 -6.35
N SER A 129 -2.03 -3.75 -7.49
CA SER A 129 -2.91 -4.42 -8.46
C SER A 129 -3.59 -5.66 -7.87
N HIS A 130 -2.89 -6.46 -7.08
CA HIS A 130 -3.46 -7.62 -6.41
C HIS A 130 -4.54 -7.22 -5.41
N LEU A 131 -4.29 -6.23 -4.57
CA LEU A 131 -5.25 -5.73 -3.58
C LEU A 131 -6.54 -5.25 -4.22
N VAL A 132 -6.42 -4.55 -5.34
CA VAL A 132 -7.57 -4.03 -6.07
C VAL A 132 -8.34 -5.13 -6.81
N LEU A 133 -7.66 -6.07 -7.47
CA LEU A 133 -8.31 -7.04 -8.36
C LEU A 133 -8.74 -8.33 -7.66
N GLN A 134 -8.01 -8.79 -6.66
CA GLN A 134 -8.17 -10.13 -6.08
C GLN A 134 -8.75 -10.15 -4.67
N ASN A 135 -8.62 -9.07 -3.92
CA ASN A 135 -9.13 -9.04 -2.56
C ASN A 135 -10.67 -8.93 -2.55
N LYS A 136 -11.33 -9.79 -1.78
CA LYS A 136 -12.80 -9.80 -1.61
C LYS A 136 -13.29 -8.88 -0.50
N ASP A 137 -12.37 -8.32 0.30
CA ASP A 137 -12.69 -7.44 1.41
C ASP A 137 -13.01 -6.01 0.93
N VAL A 138 -13.39 -5.16 1.85
CA VAL A 138 -13.41 -3.72 1.60
C VAL A 138 -11.97 -3.21 1.64
N VAL A 139 -11.48 -2.68 0.52
CA VAL A 139 -10.16 -2.08 0.42
C VAL A 139 -10.30 -0.59 0.27
N ILE A 140 -9.65 0.16 1.16
CA ILE A 140 -9.61 1.63 1.14
C ILE A 140 -8.16 2.05 1.00
N MET A 141 -7.84 2.71 -0.11
CA MET A 141 -6.49 3.15 -0.43
C MET A 141 -6.38 4.66 -0.22
N ASP A 142 -5.53 5.07 0.72
CA ASP A 142 -5.13 6.47 0.91
C ASP A 142 -3.93 6.77 0.01
N MET A 143 -4.09 7.67 -0.95
CA MET A 143 -3.13 7.87 -2.02
C MET A 143 -2.79 9.35 -2.16
N GLU A 144 -1.54 9.65 -2.51
CA GLU A 144 -1.14 10.98 -2.94
C GLU A 144 -1.84 11.37 -4.26
N ALA A 145 -1.87 12.67 -4.55
CA ALA A 145 -2.36 13.19 -5.82
C ALA A 145 -1.53 12.66 -6.99
N GLY A 146 -2.17 11.92 -7.87
CA GLY A 146 -1.53 11.33 -9.04
C GLY A 146 -1.40 9.81 -8.94
N ILE A 147 -2.44 9.10 -9.34
CA ILE A 147 -2.45 7.61 -9.46
C ILE A 147 -1.36 7.11 -10.42
N GLU A 148 -0.67 8.03 -11.08
CA GLU A 148 0.32 7.76 -12.13
C GLU A 148 1.51 6.94 -11.63
N HIS A 149 1.86 7.05 -10.34
CA HIS A 149 2.96 6.31 -9.73
C HIS A 149 2.68 4.81 -9.55
N LEU A 150 1.41 4.41 -9.39
CA LEU A 150 1.03 3.01 -9.29
C LEU A 150 0.66 2.39 -10.67
N GLY A 151 0.68 3.22 -11.74
CA GLY A 151 0.38 2.82 -13.11
C GLY A 151 -1.10 2.95 -13.48
N ARG A 152 -1.36 3.31 -14.74
CA ARG A 152 -2.71 3.56 -15.29
C ARG A 152 -3.72 2.41 -15.14
N GLY A 153 -3.27 1.21 -14.79
CA GLY A 153 -4.13 0.04 -14.60
C GLY A 153 -4.71 -0.12 -13.19
N THR A 154 -4.19 0.59 -12.18
CA THR A 154 -4.64 0.42 -10.79
C THR A 154 -5.99 1.09 -10.55
N ALA A 155 -6.22 2.25 -11.18
CA ALA A 155 -7.49 2.96 -11.08
C ALA A 155 -8.67 2.28 -11.80
N SER A 156 -8.40 1.42 -12.79
CA SER A 156 -9.46 0.72 -13.52
C SER A 156 -10.11 -0.42 -12.74
N GLY A 157 -9.58 -0.77 -11.59
CA GLY A 157 -10.08 -1.87 -10.76
C GLY A 157 -10.77 -1.43 -9.46
N VAL A 158 -10.91 -0.11 -9.21
CA VAL A 158 -11.64 0.40 -8.06
C VAL A 158 -13.10 0.64 -8.39
N ASP A 159 -13.97 0.54 -7.38
CA ASP A 159 -15.42 0.77 -7.52
C ASP A 159 -15.77 2.26 -7.35
N ALA A 160 -14.93 2.99 -6.59
CA ALA A 160 -15.05 4.42 -6.31
C ALA A 160 -13.69 5.05 -5.92
#